data_0fd7ae4cc76f36e5b7f019dc4a61b8f6
#
_entry.id   0fd7ae4cc76f36e5b7f019dc4a61b8f6
#
_cell.length_a   1.000
_cell.length_b   1.000
_cell.length_c   1.000
_cell.angle_alpha   90.00
_cell.angle_beta   90.00
_cell.angle_gamma   90.00
#
_symmetry.space_group_name_H-M   'P 1'
#
loop_
_entity.id
_entity.type
_entity.pdbx_description
1 polymer ?
#
loop_
_entity_poly.entity_id
_entity_poly.type
_entity_poly.pdbx_seq_one_letter_code
_entity_poly.pdbx_strand_id
1 'polypeptide(L)'
;VYHCGPVGTGGRTKLVNNYVAVTLTQVNAEALALSQRFGLDITKTLAVLLGTSANNGQLRMNFPSKVLADDTTPGFTIDLAHKDMALVLGAAHASRVPMPVAAAVFESYSQARANDYGRIDFSGIADAVCDLARIDRARVPKGWKPA
;
A
#
# COMPACT_ATOMS: atom_id res chain seq x y z
N VAL A 1 9.56 -17.78 -11.74
CA VAL A 1 10.32 -18.16 -10.53
C VAL A 1 11.71 -17.57 -10.65
N TYR A 2 12.17 -16.84 -9.62
CA TYR A 2 13.52 -16.28 -9.58
C TYR A 2 14.38 -17.07 -8.61
N HIS A 3 15.58 -17.45 -9.03
CA HIS A 3 16.58 -18.03 -8.16
C HIS A 3 17.32 -16.90 -7.43
N CYS A 4 17.12 -16.78 -6.11
CA CYS A 4 17.65 -15.66 -5.30
C CYS A 4 19.06 -15.95 -4.73
N GLY A 5 19.68 -17.08 -5.04
CA GLY A 5 20.99 -17.47 -4.50
C GLY A 5 20.91 -18.59 -3.45
N PRO A 6 21.91 -18.72 -2.55
CA PRO A 6 21.98 -19.78 -1.54
C PRO A 6 20.77 -19.81 -0.57
N VAL A 7 20.66 -20.88 0.19
CA VAL A 7 19.59 -21.06 1.20
C VAL A 7 19.49 -19.83 2.12
N GLY A 8 18.25 -19.34 2.32
CA GLY A 8 17.94 -18.17 3.14
C GLY A 8 17.83 -16.86 2.35
N THR A 9 18.42 -16.74 1.15
CA THR A 9 18.37 -15.49 0.34
C THR A 9 16.96 -15.18 -0.16
N GLY A 10 16.16 -16.20 -0.51
CA GLY A 10 14.78 -16.03 -0.93
C GLY A 10 13.92 -15.34 0.15
N GLY A 11 14.06 -15.75 1.42
CA GLY A 11 13.36 -15.11 2.54
C GLY A 11 13.78 -13.64 2.73
N ARG A 12 15.07 -13.34 2.62
CA ARG A 12 15.59 -11.96 2.70
C ARG A 12 15.09 -11.10 1.54
N THR A 13 15.11 -11.65 0.31
CA THR A 13 14.57 -10.96 -0.88
C THR A 13 13.08 -10.68 -0.71
N LYS A 14 12.31 -11.61 -0.13
CA LYS A 14 10.89 -11.41 0.18
C LYS A 14 10.68 -10.23 1.13
N LEU A 15 11.48 -10.10 2.20
CA LEU A 15 11.37 -8.96 3.13
C LEU A 15 11.60 -7.63 2.41
N VAL A 16 12.62 -7.53 1.55
CA VAL A 16 12.89 -6.34 0.75
C VAL A 16 11.74 -6.04 -0.20
N ASN A 17 11.23 -7.05 -0.90
CA ASN A 17 10.07 -6.89 -1.80
C ASN A 17 8.82 -6.42 -1.06
N ASN A 18 8.51 -7.03 0.09
CA ASN A 18 7.31 -6.70 0.85
C ASN A 18 7.41 -5.29 1.46
N TYR A 19 8.61 -4.87 1.92
CA TYR A 19 8.84 -3.49 2.32
C TYR A 19 8.46 -2.51 1.21
N VAL A 20 8.96 -2.72 0.00
CA VAL A 20 8.66 -1.83 -1.15
C VAL A 20 7.17 -1.87 -1.47
N ALA A 21 6.56 -3.05 -1.57
CA ALA A 21 5.15 -3.20 -1.92
C ALA A 21 4.21 -2.54 -0.91
N VAL A 22 4.42 -2.76 0.39
CA VAL A 22 3.59 -2.20 1.46
C VAL A 22 3.80 -0.68 1.57
N THR A 23 5.04 -0.20 1.41
CA THR A 23 5.34 1.24 1.40
C THR A 23 4.67 1.94 0.22
N LEU A 24 4.74 1.38 -0.98
CA LEU A 24 4.06 1.95 -2.16
C LEU A 24 2.54 1.98 -1.97
N THR A 25 1.96 0.97 -1.33
CA THR A 25 0.53 0.96 -1.01
C THR A 25 0.17 2.12 -0.08
N GLN A 26 0.96 2.37 0.97
CA GLN A 26 0.75 3.51 1.88
C GLN A 26 0.92 4.85 1.16
N VAL A 27 1.99 5.04 0.40
CA VAL A 27 2.24 6.29 -0.34
C VAL A 27 1.11 6.59 -1.32
N ASN A 28 0.62 5.58 -2.04
CA ASN A 28 -0.52 5.72 -2.94
C ASN A 28 -1.80 6.10 -2.19
N ALA A 29 -2.05 5.49 -1.03
CA ALA A 29 -3.20 5.80 -0.18
C ALA A 29 -3.22 7.28 0.25
N GLU A 30 -2.09 7.79 0.71
CA GLU A 30 -1.93 9.19 1.11
C GLU A 30 -2.09 10.14 -0.09
N ALA A 31 -1.48 9.82 -1.22
CA ALA A 31 -1.60 10.62 -2.44
C ALA A 31 -3.04 10.72 -2.94
N LEU A 32 -3.79 9.60 -2.91
CA LEU A 32 -5.20 9.58 -3.30
C LEU A 32 -6.09 10.31 -2.29
N ALA A 33 -5.83 10.19 -1.00
CA ALA A 33 -6.53 10.95 0.03
C ALA A 33 -6.31 12.47 -0.14
N LEU A 34 -5.07 12.90 -0.42
CA LEU A 34 -4.76 14.28 -0.72
C LEU A 34 -5.46 14.77 -1.99
N SER A 35 -5.52 13.93 -3.03
CA SER A 35 -6.28 14.20 -4.26
C SER A 35 -7.77 14.44 -3.98
N GLN A 36 -8.38 13.60 -3.14
CA GLN A 36 -9.77 13.77 -2.70
C GLN A 36 -9.96 15.07 -1.94
N ARG A 37 -9.06 15.41 -1.02
CA ARG A 37 -9.11 16.67 -0.27
C ARG A 37 -9.03 17.89 -1.17
N PHE A 38 -8.27 17.82 -2.26
CA PHE A 38 -8.16 18.90 -3.25
C PHE A 38 -9.34 18.94 -4.23
N GLY A 39 -10.26 17.98 -4.17
CA GLY A 39 -11.39 17.88 -5.11
C GLY A 39 -10.96 17.55 -6.54
N LEU A 40 -9.82 16.85 -6.71
CA LEU A 40 -9.33 16.44 -8.01
C LEU A 40 -10.14 15.27 -8.57
N ASP A 41 -10.30 15.23 -9.89
CA ASP A 41 -10.84 14.06 -10.57
C ASP A 41 -9.88 12.88 -10.42
N ILE A 42 -10.34 11.81 -9.78
CA ILE A 42 -9.51 10.66 -9.43
C ILE A 42 -8.99 9.92 -10.66
N THR A 43 -9.76 9.85 -11.74
CA THR A 43 -9.35 9.16 -12.97
C THR A 43 -8.27 9.93 -13.71
N LYS A 44 -8.35 11.26 -13.72
CA LYS A 44 -7.31 12.14 -14.28
C LYS A 44 -6.05 12.10 -13.43
N THR A 45 -6.20 12.14 -12.10
CA THR A 45 -5.07 12.00 -11.18
C THR A 45 -4.34 10.68 -11.41
N LEU A 46 -5.06 9.57 -11.51
CA LEU A 46 -4.48 8.26 -11.80
C LEU A 46 -3.78 8.24 -13.17
N ALA A 47 -4.36 8.85 -14.20
CA ALA A 47 -3.72 8.93 -15.51
C ALA A 47 -2.37 9.67 -15.45
N VAL A 48 -2.29 10.78 -14.70
CA VAL A 48 -1.03 11.52 -14.49
C VAL A 48 -0.02 10.65 -13.73
N LEU A 49 -0.42 10.04 -12.60
CA LEU A 49 0.47 9.20 -11.80
C LEU A 49 1.00 8.00 -12.60
N LEU A 50 0.15 7.36 -13.41
CA LEU A 50 0.53 6.22 -14.24
C LEU A 50 1.39 6.61 -15.45
N GLY A 51 1.28 7.85 -15.93
CA GLY A 51 2.06 8.39 -17.06
C GLY A 51 3.39 9.03 -16.66
N THR A 52 3.74 9.09 -15.38
CA THR A 52 4.94 9.75 -14.88
C THR A 52 5.83 8.79 -14.07
N SER A 53 6.92 9.32 -13.50
CA SER A 53 7.81 8.56 -12.61
C SER A 53 7.16 8.10 -11.29
N ALA A 54 5.94 8.57 -10.97
CA ALA A 54 5.15 8.09 -9.83
C ALA A 54 4.50 6.72 -10.08
N ASN A 55 4.54 6.22 -11.32
CA ASN A 55 3.98 4.94 -11.70
C ASN A 55 4.60 3.79 -10.90
N ASN A 56 3.74 2.91 -10.40
CA ASN A 56 4.17 1.72 -9.67
C ASN A 56 3.15 0.58 -9.80
N GLY A 57 3.58 -0.65 -9.46
CA GLY A 57 2.76 -1.85 -9.59
C GLY A 57 1.47 -1.83 -8.77
N GLN A 58 1.45 -1.18 -7.61
CA GLN A 58 0.24 -1.09 -6.78
C GLN A 58 -0.84 -0.23 -7.46
N LEU A 59 -0.47 0.94 -7.98
CA LEU A 59 -1.39 1.80 -8.74
C LEU A 59 -1.88 1.16 -10.04
N ARG A 60 -1.01 0.38 -10.70
CA ARG A 60 -1.34 -0.22 -11.99
C ARG A 60 -2.23 -1.46 -11.86
N MET A 61 -2.00 -2.30 -10.86
CA MET A 61 -2.58 -3.64 -10.78
C MET A 61 -3.55 -3.79 -9.60
N ASN A 62 -3.09 -3.49 -8.39
CA ASN A 62 -3.84 -3.82 -7.17
C ASN A 62 -4.97 -2.81 -6.89
N PHE A 63 -4.66 -1.51 -6.85
CA PHE A 63 -5.62 -0.47 -6.52
C PHE A 63 -6.84 -0.46 -7.45
N PRO A 64 -6.69 -0.53 -8.79
CA PRO A 64 -7.83 -0.50 -9.70
C PRO A 64 -8.76 -1.71 -9.58
N SER A 65 -8.23 -2.88 -9.22
CA SER A 65 -9.00 -4.11 -9.10
C SER A 65 -9.53 -4.36 -7.68
N LYS A 66 -9.08 -3.58 -6.71
CA LYS A 66 -9.40 -3.71 -5.29
C LYS A 66 -10.04 -2.43 -4.75
N VAL A 67 -9.35 -1.68 -3.92
CA VAL A 67 -9.93 -0.56 -3.17
C VAL A 67 -10.62 0.49 -4.04
N LEU A 68 -10.08 0.82 -5.21
CA LEU A 68 -10.71 1.80 -6.12
C LEU A 68 -11.98 1.29 -6.80
N ALA A 69 -12.13 -0.03 -6.93
CA ALA A 69 -13.35 -0.69 -7.42
C ALA A 69 -14.35 -1.04 -6.29
N ASP A 70 -14.10 -0.54 -5.07
CA ASP A 70 -14.88 -0.87 -3.87
C ASP A 70 -14.85 -2.37 -3.50
N ASP A 71 -13.78 -3.08 -3.88
CA ASP A 71 -13.52 -4.47 -3.50
C ASP A 71 -12.36 -4.52 -2.49
N THR A 72 -12.69 -4.79 -1.25
CA THR A 72 -11.71 -5.01 -0.17
C THR A 72 -11.61 -6.47 0.26
N THR A 73 -12.14 -7.41 -0.55
CA THR A 73 -11.98 -8.84 -0.33
C THR A 73 -10.49 -9.19 -0.24
N PRO A 74 -10.04 -9.85 0.84
CA PRO A 74 -8.62 -10.00 1.10
C PRO A 74 -7.94 -10.95 0.12
N GLY A 75 -6.92 -10.43 -0.60
CA GLY A 75 -5.86 -11.23 -1.21
C GLY A 75 -4.64 -11.29 -0.27
N PHE A 76 -4.30 -10.13 0.31
CA PHE A 76 -3.27 -9.97 1.34
C PHE A 76 -3.77 -8.92 2.34
N THR A 77 -3.94 -9.30 3.60
CA THR A 77 -4.61 -8.43 4.58
C THR A 77 -3.71 -7.34 5.16
N ILE A 78 -4.32 -6.29 5.71
CA ILE A 78 -3.61 -5.26 6.50
C ILE A 78 -2.87 -5.90 7.68
N ASP A 79 -3.44 -6.89 8.37
CA ASP A 79 -2.76 -7.62 9.46
C ASP A 79 -1.49 -8.33 8.97
N LEU A 80 -1.53 -8.94 7.78
CA LEU A 80 -0.35 -9.59 7.19
C LEU A 80 0.71 -8.57 6.76
N ALA A 81 0.28 -7.44 6.19
CA ALA A 81 1.19 -6.35 5.83
C ALA A 81 1.89 -5.78 7.07
N HIS A 82 1.14 -5.52 8.13
CA HIS A 82 1.69 -5.07 9.42
C HIS A 82 2.70 -6.06 10.00
N LYS A 83 2.37 -7.36 10.02
CA LYS A 83 3.29 -8.41 10.46
C LYS A 83 4.58 -8.42 9.63
N ASP A 84 4.47 -8.32 8.31
CA ASP A 84 5.63 -8.33 7.42
C ASP A 84 6.51 -7.07 7.62
N MET A 85 5.91 -5.91 7.86
CA MET A 85 6.65 -4.69 8.22
C MET A 85 7.36 -4.80 9.56
N ALA A 86 6.77 -5.48 10.56
CA ALA A 86 7.44 -5.79 11.83
C ALA A 86 8.69 -6.64 11.61
N LEU A 87 8.63 -7.66 10.73
CA LEU A 87 9.78 -8.49 10.37
C LEU A 87 10.86 -7.68 9.63
N VAL A 88 10.47 -6.77 8.74
CA VAL A 88 11.40 -5.85 8.05
C VAL A 88 12.15 -4.99 9.05
N LEU A 89 11.43 -4.34 9.98
CA LEU A 89 12.04 -3.48 11.01
C LEU A 89 12.96 -4.28 11.95
N GLY A 90 12.56 -5.48 12.35
CA GLY A 90 13.41 -6.38 13.14
C GLY A 90 14.71 -6.74 12.42
N ALA A 91 14.64 -7.10 11.13
CA ALA A 91 15.80 -7.40 10.32
C ALA A 91 16.70 -6.18 10.10
N ALA A 92 16.12 -5.00 9.87
CA ALA A 92 16.83 -3.75 9.72
C ALA A 92 17.57 -3.37 11.01
N HIS A 93 16.91 -3.48 12.17
CA HIS A 93 17.51 -3.25 13.48
C HIS A 93 18.71 -4.17 13.73
N ALA A 94 18.55 -5.46 13.50
CA ALA A 94 19.63 -6.45 13.66
C ALA A 94 20.81 -6.19 12.72
N SER A 95 20.55 -5.63 11.53
CA SER A 95 21.55 -5.31 10.50
C SER A 95 22.08 -3.88 10.57
N ARG A 96 21.62 -3.07 11.53
CA ARG A 96 21.99 -1.66 11.71
C ARG A 96 21.71 -0.80 10.46
N VAL A 97 20.62 -1.12 9.72
CA VAL A 97 20.15 -0.33 8.57
C VAL A 97 19.07 0.63 9.06
N PRO A 98 19.23 1.96 8.98
CA PRO A 98 18.18 2.90 9.35
C PRO A 98 17.06 2.87 8.33
N MET A 99 15.82 2.67 8.80
CA MET A 99 14.62 2.60 7.94
C MET A 99 13.47 3.48 8.48
N PRO A 100 13.62 4.81 8.51
CA PRO A 100 12.60 5.71 9.05
C PRO A 100 11.27 5.64 8.28
N VAL A 101 11.31 5.44 6.96
CA VAL A 101 10.10 5.28 6.15
C VAL A 101 9.35 3.99 6.52
N ALA A 102 10.06 2.89 6.74
CA ALA A 102 9.44 1.64 7.18
C ALA A 102 8.75 1.80 8.54
N ALA A 103 9.35 2.53 9.47
CA ALA A 103 8.77 2.81 10.78
C ALA A 103 7.47 3.62 10.67
N ALA A 104 7.45 4.68 9.85
CA ALA A 104 6.25 5.48 9.60
C ALA A 104 5.12 4.64 8.97
N VAL A 105 5.45 3.82 7.97
CA VAL A 105 4.49 2.91 7.32
C VAL A 105 3.95 1.89 8.33
N PHE A 106 4.80 1.28 9.15
CA PHE A 106 4.38 0.34 10.19
C PHE A 106 3.35 0.97 11.14
N GLU A 107 3.58 2.22 11.59
CA GLU A 107 2.64 2.94 12.46
C GLU A 107 1.32 3.26 11.75
N SER A 108 1.34 3.60 10.47
CA SER A 108 0.10 3.81 9.69
C SER A 108 -0.74 2.53 9.65
N TYR A 109 -0.10 1.37 9.45
CA TYR A 109 -0.79 0.08 9.50
C TYR A 109 -1.25 -0.29 10.92
N SER A 110 -0.51 0.10 11.95
CA SER A 110 -0.94 -0.05 13.35
C SER A 110 -2.21 0.74 13.64
N GLN A 111 -2.29 1.99 13.16
CA GLN A 111 -3.49 2.82 13.27
C GLN A 111 -4.69 2.21 12.52
N ALA A 112 -4.48 1.72 11.31
CA ALA A 112 -5.54 1.05 10.55
C ALA A 112 -6.09 -0.17 11.29
N ARG A 113 -5.22 -1.00 11.88
CA ARG A 113 -5.61 -2.15 12.70
C ARG A 113 -6.41 -1.75 13.93
N ALA A 114 -6.02 -0.67 14.61
CA ALA A 114 -6.73 -0.13 15.77
C ALA A 114 -8.14 0.38 15.42
N ASN A 115 -8.41 0.66 14.15
CA ASN A 115 -9.70 1.10 13.60
C ASN A 115 -10.42 -0.02 12.80
N ASP A 116 -10.18 -1.28 13.14
CA ASP A 116 -10.86 -2.46 12.59
C ASP A 116 -10.64 -2.78 11.10
N TYR A 117 -9.61 -2.18 10.47
CA TYR A 117 -9.25 -2.47 9.06
C TYR A 117 -8.37 -3.73 8.89
N GLY A 118 -7.95 -4.40 9.97
CA GLY A 118 -6.94 -5.45 9.93
C GLY A 118 -7.23 -6.61 8.95
N ARG A 119 -8.50 -6.97 8.77
CA ARG A 119 -8.92 -8.17 8.04
C ARG A 119 -9.23 -7.95 6.55
N ILE A 120 -9.27 -6.72 6.07
CA ILE A 120 -9.50 -6.43 4.65
C ILE A 120 -8.21 -6.47 3.84
N ASP A 121 -8.33 -6.42 2.51
CA ASP A 121 -7.17 -6.30 1.61
C ASP A 121 -6.30 -5.09 1.98
N PHE A 122 -4.99 -5.24 1.88
CA PHE A 122 -4.06 -4.19 2.31
C PHE A 122 -4.16 -2.90 1.49
N SER A 123 -4.73 -2.94 0.27
CA SER A 123 -5.09 -1.73 -0.47
C SER A 123 -6.15 -0.88 0.24
N GLY A 124 -6.95 -1.48 1.12
CA GLY A 124 -7.93 -0.80 1.96
C GLY A 124 -7.32 0.19 2.97
N ILE A 125 -5.99 0.23 3.10
CA ILE A 125 -5.31 1.33 3.80
C ILE A 125 -5.69 2.70 3.22
N ALA A 126 -6.05 2.78 1.93
CA ALA A 126 -6.54 4.00 1.30
C ALA A 126 -7.87 4.46 1.91
N ASP A 127 -8.76 3.53 2.23
CA ASP A 127 -10.02 3.85 2.92
C ASP A 127 -9.74 4.30 4.36
N ALA A 128 -8.85 3.62 5.07
CA ALA A 128 -8.47 4.00 6.42
C ALA A 128 -7.91 5.43 6.49
N VAL A 129 -7.04 5.81 5.55
CA VAL A 129 -6.49 7.18 5.48
C VAL A 129 -7.58 8.20 5.18
N CYS A 130 -8.50 7.92 4.25
CA CYS A 130 -9.63 8.81 3.95
C CYS A 130 -10.56 8.99 5.15
N ASP A 131 -10.91 7.90 5.84
CA ASP A 131 -11.81 7.93 7.00
C ASP A 131 -11.18 8.70 8.18
N LEU A 132 -9.89 8.47 8.46
CA LEU A 132 -9.14 9.25 9.47
C LEU A 132 -9.10 10.74 9.15
N ALA A 133 -8.98 11.09 7.87
CA ALA A 133 -9.01 12.46 7.39
C ALA A 133 -10.43 13.04 7.26
N ARG A 134 -11.48 12.23 7.45
CA ARG A 134 -12.91 12.62 7.28
C ARG A 134 -13.16 13.20 5.88
N ILE A 135 -12.76 12.47 4.86
CA ILE A 135 -12.98 12.78 3.45
C ILE A 135 -13.57 11.57 2.73
N ASP A 136 -14.19 11.81 1.58
CA ASP A 136 -14.74 10.74 0.77
C ASP A 136 -13.64 9.79 0.30
N ARG A 137 -13.95 8.49 0.30
CA ARG A 137 -13.05 7.45 -0.18
C ARG A 137 -12.83 7.58 -1.68
N ALA A 138 -11.60 7.38 -2.13
CA ALA A 138 -11.27 7.39 -3.55
C ALA A 138 -11.88 6.18 -4.26
N ARG A 139 -12.64 6.42 -5.32
CA ARG A 139 -13.26 5.38 -6.15
C ARG A 139 -13.19 5.75 -7.62
N VAL A 140 -13.13 4.75 -8.47
CA VAL A 140 -13.22 4.90 -9.93
C VAL A 140 -14.58 4.42 -10.43
N PRO A 141 -15.05 4.92 -11.59
CA PRO A 141 -16.28 4.40 -12.20
C PRO A 141 -16.21 2.90 -12.46
N LYS A 142 -17.36 2.23 -12.38
CA LYS A 142 -17.43 0.79 -12.66
C LYS A 142 -16.87 0.47 -14.05
N GLY A 143 -15.97 -0.50 -14.12
CA GLY A 143 -15.34 -0.92 -15.38
C GLY A 143 -14.17 -0.03 -15.83
N TRP A 144 -13.78 0.98 -15.06
CA TRP A 144 -12.58 1.76 -15.35
C TRP A 144 -11.33 0.87 -15.33
N LYS A 145 -10.44 1.12 -16.28
CA LYS A 145 -9.13 0.46 -16.37
C LYS A 145 -8.04 1.49 -16.57
N PRO A 146 -6.85 1.28 -15.99
CA PRO A 146 -5.70 2.11 -16.32
C PRO A 146 -5.34 1.98 -17.80
N ALA A 147 -4.95 3.11 -18.41
CA ALA A 147 -4.47 3.15 -19.78
C ALA A 147 -3.10 2.47 -19.93
#